data_d180a01f7be899eb67f24c09619fdf2f
#
_entry.id   d180a01f7be899eb67f24c09619fdf2f
#
_cell.length_a   1.000
_cell.length_b   1.000
_cell.length_c   1.000
_cell.angle_alpha   90.00
_cell.angle_beta   90.00
_cell.angle_gamma   90.00
#
_symmetry.space_group_name_H-M   'P 1'
#
loop_
_entity.id
_entity.type
_entity.pdbx_description
1 polymer ?
#
loop_
_entity_poly.entity_id
_entity_poly.type
_entity_poly.pdbx_seq_one_letter_code
_entity_poly.pdbx_strand_id
1 'polypeptide(L)'
;DINQLAERHLVRRTHGGIAPVSSTENLPFDHRQFLNSDAKEAIATKVAQMIPDGASVFLGIGTTVEYVAKALVSHHDLQVFTNNLTVAGILGHYPDIRVRVLAGKLRHRHHDLVGEETLSGLRQYYFDYGVLGCGGMDEEQGILDFDPEEAAVSRVLVEQSRYSLLVADQHKWGRKAMARVQPFSSIDWFFSDALTESQTQLLTSHGVHIKLCS
;
A
#
# COMPACT_ATOMS: atom_id res chain seq x y z
N ASP A 1 10.32 15.66 -23.19
CA ASP A 1 9.06 16.37 -23.33
C ASP A 1 8.42 16.53 -21.96
N ILE A 2 7.86 17.73 -21.69
CA ILE A 2 7.20 18.07 -20.42
C ILE A 2 6.06 17.09 -20.09
N ASN A 3 5.34 16.65 -21.12
CA ASN A 3 4.26 15.66 -20.96
C ASN A 3 4.80 14.32 -20.45
N GLN A 4 5.87 13.82 -21.04
CA GLN A 4 6.51 12.58 -20.59
C GLN A 4 7.09 12.68 -19.18
N LEU A 5 7.63 13.84 -18.81
CA LEU A 5 8.13 14.08 -17.45
C LEU A 5 6.97 14.14 -16.42
N ALA A 6 5.85 14.72 -16.80
CA ALA A 6 4.66 14.77 -15.96
C ALA A 6 3.99 13.38 -15.85
N GLU A 7 3.94 12.60 -16.94
CA GLU A 7 3.46 11.21 -16.93
C GLU A 7 4.33 10.29 -16.06
N ARG A 8 5.65 10.53 -16.07
CA ARG A 8 6.61 9.83 -15.21
C ARG A 8 6.64 10.36 -13.76
N HIS A 9 5.78 11.32 -13.41
CA HIS A 9 5.74 11.96 -12.10
C HIS A 9 7.07 12.59 -11.65
N LEU A 10 7.93 12.97 -12.59
CA LEU A 10 9.19 13.66 -12.32
C LEU A 10 9.00 15.17 -12.15
N VAL A 11 7.88 15.70 -12.65
CA VAL A 11 7.47 17.10 -12.50
C VAL A 11 5.97 17.21 -12.30
N ARG A 12 5.52 18.26 -11.61
CA ARG A 12 4.13 18.62 -11.41
C ARG A 12 3.76 19.82 -12.30
N ARG A 13 2.62 19.75 -12.98
CA ARG A 13 2.07 20.92 -13.70
C ARG A 13 1.53 21.93 -12.71
N THR A 14 1.83 23.20 -12.91
CA THR A 14 1.28 24.35 -12.18
C THR A 14 0.63 25.31 -13.16
N HIS A 15 -0.18 26.26 -12.66
CA HIS A 15 -0.88 27.27 -13.50
C HIS A 15 0.06 28.15 -14.36
N GLY A 16 1.36 28.14 -14.12
CA GLY A 16 2.35 28.94 -14.86
C GLY A 16 3.54 28.14 -15.37
N GLY A 17 3.52 26.78 -15.31
CA GLY A 17 4.67 25.99 -15.75
C GLY A 17 4.74 24.61 -15.10
N ILE A 18 5.95 24.19 -14.76
CA ILE A 18 6.26 22.93 -14.09
C ILE A 18 7.04 23.19 -12.81
N ALA A 19 6.73 22.42 -11.77
CA ALA A 19 7.47 22.40 -10.52
C ALA A 19 8.06 21.00 -10.26
N PRO A 20 9.16 20.88 -9.50
CA PRO A 20 9.64 19.59 -9.02
C PRO A 20 8.54 18.85 -8.25
N VAL A 21 8.58 17.52 -8.28
CA VAL A 21 7.72 16.70 -7.42
C VAL A 21 8.17 16.90 -5.98
N SER A 22 7.22 17.18 -5.10
CA SER A 22 7.47 17.32 -3.67
C SER A 22 7.80 15.97 -3.04
N SER A 23 8.77 15.91 -2.13
CA SER A 23 9.00 14.74 -1.29
C SER A 23 8.07 14.68 -0.08
N THR A 24 7.31 15.75 0.17
CA THR A 24 6.41 15.90 1.31
C THR A 24 4.94 15.82 0.94
N GLU A 25 4.61 15.87 -0.36
CA GLU A 25 3.23 15.83 -0.85
C GLU A 25 3.05 14.73 -1.89
N ASN A 26 2.10 13.86 -1.64
CA ASN A 26 1.65 12.87 -2.61
C ASN A 26 0.69 13.51 -3.64
N LEU A 27 0.48 12.83 -4.76
CA LEU A 27 -0.59 13.16 -5.69
C LEU A 27 -1.96 13.11 -4.97
N PRO A 28 -2.95 13.93 -5.39
CA PRO A 28 -4.30 13.86 -4.86
C PRO A 28 -4.86 12.43 -4.90
N PHE A 29 -5.59 12.06 -3.87
CA PHE A 29 -6.14 10.70 -3.70
C PHE A 29 -7.00 10.30 -4.90
N ASP A 30 -7.91 11.17 -5.36
CA ASP A 30 -8.80 10.91 -6.48
C ASP A 30 -8.04 10.59 -7.78
N HIS A 31 -6.93 11.31 -8.02
CA HIS A 31 -6.08 11.02 -9.18
C HIS A 31 -5.39 9.65 -9.04
N ARG A 32 -4.95 9.29 -7.83
CA ARG A 32 -4.27 8.01 -7.58
C ARG A 32 -5.18 6.81 -7.74
N GLN A 33 -6.50 6.94 -7.51
CA GLN A 33 -7.45 5.85 -7.67
C GLN A 33 -7.45 5.29 -9.09
N PHE A 34 -7.40 6.15 -10.08
CA PHE A 34 -7.49 5.77 -11.50
C PHE A 34 -6.14 5.59 -12.18
N LEU A 35 -5.07 6.09 -11.58
CA LEU A 35 -3.72 5.97 -12.12
C LEU A 35 -3.24 4.53 -12.04
N ASN A 36 -2.76 3.96 -13.17
CA ASN A 36 -2.25 2.59 -13.25
C ASN A 36 -3.29 1.54 -12.77
N SER A 37 -4.56 1.72 -13.11
CA SER A 37 -5.67 0.84 -12.70
C SER A 37 -5.41 -0.62 -13.04
N ASP A 38 -4.98 -0.91 -14.27
CA ASP A 38 -4.74 -2.27 -14.75
C ASP A 38 -3.65 -2.99 -13.93
N ALA A 39 -2.55 -2.28 -13.63
CA ALA A 39 -1.49 -2.80 -12.78
C ALA A 39 -2.01 -3.12 -11.36
N LYS A 40 -2.80 -2.22 -10.77
CA LYS A 40 -3.39 -2.45 -9.44
C LYS A 40 -4.37 -3.61 -9.42
N GLU A 41 -5.16 -3.78 -10.47
CA GLU A 41 -6.10 -4.89 -10.59
C GLU A 41 -5.37 -6.23 -10.71
N ALA A 42 -4.32 -6.29 -11.55
CA ALA A 42 -3.47 -7.48 -11.66
C ALA A 42 -2.78 -7.83 -10.33
N ILE A 43 -2.20 -6.84 -9.64
CA ILE A 43 -1.61 -7.00 -8.31
C ILE A 43 -2.66 -7.52 -7.31
N ALA A 44 -3.83 -6.89 -7.25
CA ALA A 44 -4.91 -7.24 -6.33
C ALA A 44 -5.39 -8.67 -6.54
N THR A 45 -5.56 -9.09 -7.78
CA THR A 45 -5.95 -10.46 -8.13
C THR A 45 -4.95 -11.49 -7.61
N LYS A 46 -3.64 -11.23 -7.74
CA LYS A 46 -2.60 -12.14 -7.25
C LYS A 46 -2.52 -12.17 -5.73
N VAL A 47 -2.72 -11.03 -5.06
CA VAL A 47 -2.79 -10.98 -3.59
C VAL A 47 -4.01 -11.77 -3.09
N ALA A 48 -5.18 -11.57 -3.69
CA ALA A 48 -6.39 -12.30 -3.32
C ALA A 48 -6.23 -13.82 -3.49
N GLN A 49 -5.58 -14.27 -4.57
CA GLN A 49 -5.27 -15.70 -4.76
C GLN A 49 -4.34 -16.30 -3.68
N MET A 50 -3.55 -15.48 -3.00
CA MET A 50 -2.64 -15.91 -1.95
C MET A 50 -3.33 -16.01 -0.57
N ILE A 51 -4.30 -15.16 -0.31
CA ILE A 51 -5.01 -15.11 0.96
C ILE A 51 -6.09 -16.20 0.97
N PRO A 52 -6.04 -17.18 1.88
CA PRO A 52 -7.08 -18.22 1.94
C PRO A 52 -8.33 -17.72 2.68
N ASP A 53 -9.45 -18.40 2.46
CA ASP A 53 -10.65 -18.23 3.27
C ASP A 53 -10.35 -18.47 4.76
N GLY A 54 -11.05 -17.79 5.64
CA GLY A 54 -10.88 -17.89 7.08
C GLY A 54 -9.68 -17.14 7.65
N ALA A 55 -8.83 -16.53 6.82
CA ALA A 55 -7.66 -15.80 7.28
C ALA A 55 -8.00 -14.50 8.04
N SER A 56 -7.08 -14.10 8.92
CA SER A 56 -7.04 -12.75 9.50
C SER A 56 -6.13 -11.84 8.66
N VAL A 57 -6.68 -10.73 8.18
CA VAL A 57 -5.99 -9.83 7.25
C VAL A 57 -6.06 -8.40 7.75
N PHE A 58 -4.94 -7.70 7.76
CA PHE A 58 -4.95 -6.25 7.87
C PHE A 58 -4.76 -5.62 6.48
N LEU A 59 -5.69 -4.79 6.08
CA LEU A 59 -5.61 -3.97 4.87
C LEU A 59 -5.28 -2.53 5.26
N GLY A 60 -4.07 -2.10 4.93
CA GLY A 60 -3.55 -0.78 5.25
C GLY A 60 -4.06 0.33 4.32
N ILE A 61 -3.25 1.38 4.21
CA ILE A 61 -3.58 2.59 3.46
C ILE A 61 -3.06 2.45 2.01
N GLY A 62 -3.81 3.02 1.07
CA GLY A 62 -3.38 3.18 -0.32
C GLY A 62 -4.34 2.63 -1.36
N THR A 63 -4.33 3.27 -2.52
CA THR A 63 -5.27 2.91 -3.60
C THR A 63 -5.06 1.49 -4.15
N THR A 64 -3.83 0.97 -4.15
CA THR A 64 -3.58 -0.44 -4.53
C THR A 64 -4.20 -1.41 -3.52
N VAL A 65 -4.15 -1.06 -2.21
CA VAL A 65 -4.79 -1.86 -1.15
C VAL A 65 -6.32 -1.86 -1.29
N GLU A 66 -6.91 -0.75 -1.76
CA GLU A 66 -8.36 -0.71 -2.07
C GLU A 66 -8.74 -1.64 -3.23
N TYR A 67 -7.86 -1.80 -4.23
CA TYR A 67 -8.05 -2.83 -5.27
C TYR A 67 -7.97 -4.24 -4.69
N VAL A 68 -7.07 -4.49 -3.73
CA VAL A 68 -7.03 -5.78 -3.01
C VAL A 68 -8.34 -6.02 -2.26
N ALA A 69 -8.89 -5.02 -1.58
CA ALA A 69 -10.20 -5.16 -0.93
C ALA A 69 -11.30 -5.55 -1.92
N LYS A 70 -11.33 -4.92 -3.12
CA LYS A 70 -12.29 -5.30 -4.18
C LYS A 70 -12.10 -6.74 -4.68
N ALA A 71 -10.86 -7.23 -4.73
CA ALA A 71 -10.58 -8.59 -5.17
C ALA A 71 -10.91 -9.66 -4.11
N LEU A 72 -11.02 -9.27 -2.84
CA LEU A 72 -11.34 -10.18 -1.72
C LEU A 72 -12.84 -10.42 -1.52
N VAL A 73 -13.72 -9.73 -2.24
CA VAL A 73 -15.19 -9.78 -2.00
C VAL A 73 -15.82 -11.16 -2.19
N SER A 74 -15.14 -12.06 -2.90
CA SER A 74 -15.60 -13.46 -3.11
C SER A 74 -15.05 -14.46 -2.08
N HIS A 75 -14.25 -14.00 -1.12
CA HIS A 75 -13.74 -14.85 -0.04
C HIS A 75 -14.80 -15.10 1.04
N HIS A 76 -14.60 -16.16 1.78
CA HIS A 76 -15.49 -16.57 2.88
C HIS A 76 -14.75 -16.54 4.22
N ASP A 77 -15.51 -16.20 5.28
CA ASP A 77 -15.04 -16.21 6.68
C ASP A 77 -13.80 -15.33 6.98
N LEU A 78 -13.45 -14.37 6.11
CA LEU A 78 -12.34 -13.47 6.39
C LEU A 78 -12.59 -12.59 7.61
N GLN A 79 -11.54 -12.35 8.37
CA GLN A 79 -11.50 -11.33 9.41
C GLN A 79 -10.59 -10.18 8.93
N VAL A 80 -11.20 -9.12 8.42
CA VAL A 80 -10.47 -7.96 7.89
C VAL A 80 -10.43 -6.85 8.92
N PHE A 81 -9.22 -6.40 9.21
CA PHE A 81 -8.95 -5.21 10.00
C PHE A 81 -8.42 -4.12 9.08
N THR A 82 -8.78 -2.89 9.34
CA THR A 82 -8.31 -1.78 8.51
C THR A 82 -8.39 -0.45 9.26
N ASN A 83 -7.54 0.47 8.87
CA ASN A 83 -7.66 1.89 9.20
C ASN A 83 -8.06 2.74 7.98
N ASN A 84 -8.44 2.10 6.86
CA ASN A 84 -8.85 2.71 5.61
C ASN A 84 -10.38 2.65 5.49
N LEU A 85 -11.05 3.80 5.51
CA LEU A 85 -12.51 3.88 5.45
C LEU A 85 -13.07 3.47 4.07
N THR A 86 -12.30 3.63 3.00
CA THR A 86 -12.69 3.14 1.66
C THR A 86 -12.72 1.61 1.64
N VAL A 87 -11.69 0.95 2.22
CA VAL A 87 -11.67 -0.52 2.39
C VAL A 87 -12.86 -0.99 3.22
N ALA A 88 -13.15 -0.32 4.33
CA ALA A 88 -14.31 -0.64 5.17
C ALA A 88 -15.63 -0.48 4.41
N GLY A 89 -15.77 0.57 3.60
CA GLY A 89 -16.93 0.79 2.74
C GLY A 89 -17.10 -0.28 1.66
N ILE A 90 -16.00 -0.74 1.05
CA ILE A 90 -16.04 -1.81 0.04
C ILE A 90 -16.50 -3.12 0.68
N LEU A 91 -15.83 -3.56 1.74
CA LEU A 91 -16.03 -4.89 2.31
C LEU A 91 -17.23 -4.98 3.27
N GLY A 92 -17.67 -3.87 3.84
CA GLY A 92 -18.79 -3.82 4.79
C GLY A 92 -20.15 -4.26 4.23
N HIS A 93 -20.28 -4.43 2.92
CA HIS A 93 -21.48 -4.93 2.25
C HIS A 93 -21.52 -6.46 2.10
N TYR A 94 -20.42 -7.16 2.44
CA TYR A 94 -20.28 -8.60 2.25
C TYR A 94 -20.36 -9.33 3.60
N PRO A 95 -21.45 -10.05 3.89
CA PRO A 95 -21.71 -10.63 5.22
C PRO A 95 -20.72 -11.73 5.62
N ASP A 96 -20.08 -12.38 4.65
CA ASP A 96 -19.06 -13.40 4.88
C ASP A 96 -17.69 -12.81 5.27
N ILE A 97 -17.56 -11.49 5.23
CA ILE A 97 -16.34 -10.77 5.60
C ILE A 97 -16.60 -9.93 6.84
N ARG A 98 -15.98 -10.31 7.95
CA ARG A 98 -16.08 -9.54 9.20
C ARG A 98 -15.08 -8.39 9.18
N VAL A 99 -15.57 -7.16 9.06
CA VAL A 99 -14.74 -5.96 8.99
C VAL A 99 -14.65 -5.27 10.36
N ARG A 100 -13.44 -4.99 10.80
CA ARG A 100 -13.16 -4.16 11.97
C ARG A 100 -12.33 -2.95 11.56
N VAL A 101 -12.87 -1.77 11.81
CA VAL A 101 -12.16 -0.50 11.61
C VAL A 101 -11.47 -0.11 12.91
N LEU A 102 -10.17 0.20 12.86
CA LEU A 102 -9.44 0.71 14.01
C LEU A 102 -9.83 2.16 14.29
N ALA A 103 -9.79 2.57 15.54
CA ALA A 103 -9.99 3.96 15.95
C ALA A 103 -8.80 4.85 15.51
N GLY A 104 -9.00 6.17 15.50
CA GLY A 104 -7.93 7.12 15.24
C GLY A 104 -8.42 8.47 14.71
N LYS A 105 -7.47 9.35 14.43
CA LYS A 105 -7.70 10.66 13.81
C LYS A 105 -7.99 10.50 12.32
N LEU A 106 -9.15 10.98 11.87
CA LEU A 106 -9.52 10.95 10.45
C LEU A 106 -8.69 11.96 9.64
N ARG A 107 -8.08 11.48 8.55
CA ARG A 107 -7.50 12.34 7.52
C ARG A 107 -8.41 12.39 6.30
N HIS A 108 -9.02 13.53 6.08
CA HIS A 108 -10.03 13.72 5.04
C HIS A 108 -9.53 13.44 3.62
N ARG A 109 -8.26 13.78 3.33
CA ARG A 109 -7.68 13.60 1.98
C ARG A 109 -7.42 12.15 1.59
N HIS A 110 -7.27 11.26 2.57
CA HIS A 110 -6.86 9.88 2.36
C HIS A 110 -7.93 8.88 2.79
N HIS A 111 -9.02 9.37 3.42
CA HIS A 111 -10.11 8.56 3.96
C HIS A 111 -9.61 7.45 4.90
N ASP A 112 -8.64 7.79 5.74
CA ASP A 112 -8.01 6.86 6.67
C ASP A 112 -7.89 7.41 8.09
N LEU A 113 -7.60 6.52 9.01
CA LEU A 113 -7.42 6.81 10.43
C LEU A 113 -5.97 6.59 10.81
N VAL A 114 -5.39 7.56 11.53
CA VAL A 114 -3.99 7.53 11.99
C VAL A 114 -3.91 8.03 13.44
N GLY A 115 -2.71 7.98 14.02
CA GLY A 115 -2.45 8.44 15.37
C GLY A 115 -2.26 7.30 16.36
N GLU A 116 -2.05 7.65 17.63
CA GLU A 116 -1.70 6.68 18.68
C GLU A 116 -2.82 5.67 18.94
N GLU A 117 -4.07 6.06 18.81
CA GLU A 117 -5.21 5.15 18.97
C GLU A 117 -5.18 4.04 17.91
N THR A 118 -4.84 4.40 16.66
CA THR A 118 -4.68 3.43 15.56
C THR A 118 -3.52 2.49 15.84
N LEU A 119 -2.36 3.01 16.25
CA LEU A 119 -1.17 2.22 16.55
C LEU A 119 -1.41 1.29 17.75
N SER A 120 -2.02 1.79 18.80
CA SER A 120 -2.36 1.00 20.00
C SER A 120 -3.36 -0.09 19.68
N GLY A 121 -4.37 0.22 18.84
CA GLY A 121 -5.35 -0.75 18.37
C GLY A 121 -4.70 -1.86 17.53
N LEU A 122 -3.80 -1.47 16.61
CA LEU A 122 -3.08 -2.41 15.75
C LEU A 122 -2.23 -3.40 16.56
N ARG A 123 -1.50 -2.93 17.56
CA ARG A 123 -0.62 -3.74 18.43
C ARG A 123 -1.34 -4.78 19.27
N GLN A 124 -2.66 -4.73 19.38
CA GLN A 124 -3.44 -5.74 20.10
C GLN A 124 -3.65 -7.04 19.33
N TYR A 125 -3.31 -7.06 18.04
CA TYR A 125 -3.57 -8.18 17.15
C TYR A 125 -2.30 -8.67 16.48
N TYR A 126 -2.34 -9.92 16.00
CA TYR A 126 -1.33 -10.50 15.13
C TYR A 126 -2.03 -11.17 13.96
N PHE A 127 -1.79 -10.70 12.75
CA PHE A 127 -2.52 -11.08 11.55
C PHE A 127 -1.79 -12.18 10.77
N ASP A 128 -2.56 -13.01 10.08
CA ASP A 128 -1.96 -13.95 9.13
C ASP A 128 -1.31 -13.20 7.96
N TYR A 129 -1.98 -12.13 7.48
CA TYR A 129 -1.50 -11.31 6.37
C TYR A 129 -1.66 -9.82 6.67
N GLY A 130 -0.60 -9.06 6.47
CA GLY A 130 -0.62 -7.60 6.47
C GLY A 130 -0.35 -7.08 5.07
N VAL A 131 -1.31 -6.38 4.47
CA VAL A 131 -1.16 -5.79 3.14
C VAL A 131 -0.91 -4.31 3.26
N LEU A 132 0.23 -3.84 2.75
CA LEU A 132 0.63 -2.44 2.79
C LEU A 132 0.97 -1.91 1.39
N GLY A 133 0.59 -0.67 1.13
CA GLY A 133 1.10 0.11 0.01
C GLY A 133 2.32 0.93 0.41
N CYS A 134 2.79 1.79 -0.50
CA CYS A 134 3.83 2.77 -0.20
C CYS A 134 3.66 4.07 -1.02
N GLY A 135 4.27 5.14 -0.54
CA GLY A 135 4.40 6.39 -1.26
C GLY A 135 5.48 6.34 -2.34
N GLY A 136 6.59 5.66 -2.06
CA GLY A 136 7.72 5.47 -2.93
C GLY A 136 8.64 4.35 -2.45
N MET A 137 9.59 3.97 -3.29
CA MET A 137 10.63 3.00 -3.00
C MET A 137 12.00 3.52 -3.48
N ASP A 138 13.02 3.29 -2.69
CA ASP A 138 14.40 3.69 -2.94
C ASP A 138 15.34 2.53 -2.66
N GLU A 139 16.36 2.33 -3.50
CA GLU A 139 17.26 1.18 -3.41
C GLU A 139 18.05 1.15 -2.08
N GLU A 140 18.41 2.31 -1.53
CA GLU A 140 19.17 2.44 -0.28
C GLU A 140 18.28 2.61 0.94
N GLN A 141 17.17 3.38 0.80
CA GLN A 141 16.31 3.76 1.92
C GLN A 141 15.18 2.78 2.16
N GLY A 142 14.88 1.90 1.19
CA GLY A 142 13.80 0.92 1.26
C GLY A 142 12.43 1.52 0.93
N ILE A 143 11.45 1.19 1.75
CA ILE A 143 10.03 1.56 1.59
C ILE A 143 9.80 2.92 2.24
N LEU A 144 9.19 3.83 1.49
CA LEU A 144 8.97 5.22 1.89
C LEU A 144 7.50 5.62 1.80
N ASP A 145 7.12 6.60 2.62
CA ASP A 145 5.83 7.28 2.51
C ASP A 145 5.96 8.80 2.63
N PHE A 146 4.93 9.54 2.23
CA PHE A 146 4.91 11.00 2.30
C PHE A 146 4.57 11.51 3.69
N ASP A 147 3.78 10.76 4.45
CA ASP A 147 3.27 11.14 5.76
C ASP A 147 3.86 10.26 6.87
N PRO A 148 4.49 10.85 7.90
CA PRO A 148 5.04 10.10 9.03
C PRO A 148 4.01 9.28 9.81
N GLU A 149 2.75 9.73 9.89
CA GLU A 149 1.67 8.99 10.57
C GLU A 149 1.28 7.73 9.75
N GLU A 150 1.25 7.82 8.40
CA GLU A 150 1.08 6.65 7.51
C GLU A 150 2.24 5.65 7.68
N ALA A 151 3.46 6.17 7.61
CA ALA A 151 4.65 5.35 7.77
C ALA A 151 4.66 4.63 9.14
N ALA A 152 4.17 5.28 10.21
CA ALA A 152 4.08 4.66 11.53
C ALA A 152 3.09 3.48 11.55
N VAL A 153 1.92 3.62 10.93
CA VAL A 153 0.94 2.52 10.80
C VAL A 153 1.54 1.36 10.02
N SER A 154 2.18 1.65 8.88
CA SER A 154 2.80 0.62 8.03
C SER A 154 3.93 -0.13 8.77
N ARG A 155 4.73 0.55 9.59
CA ARG A 155 5.76 -0.10 10.44
C ARG A 155 5.15 -1.11 11.40
N VAL A 156 4.15 -0.68 12.16
CA VAL A 156 3.49 -1.55 13.14
C VAL A 156 2.77 -2.70 12.42
N LEU A 157 2.18 -2.46 11.25
CA LEU A 157 1.53 -3.51 10.46
C LEU A 157 2.51 -4.63 10.09
N VAL A 158 3.72 -4.28 9.61
CA VAL A 158 4.76 -5.28 9.31
C VAL A 158 5.12 -6.09 10.55
N GLU A 159 5.29 -5.43 11.70
CA GLU A 159 5.62 -6.09 12.98
C GLU A 159 4.49 -7.00 13.50
N GLN A 160 3.25 -6.70 13.18
CA GLN A 160 2.05 -7.42 13.65
C GLN A 160 1.50 -8.42 12.61
N SER A 161 2.28 -8.80 11.62
CA SER A 161 1.85 -9.72 10.56
C SER A 161 2.77 -10.93 10.48
N ARG A 162 2.19 -12.12 10.28
CA ARG A 162 2.94 -13.33 9.98
C ARG A 162 3.57 -13.26 8.59
N TYR A 163 2.80 -12.73 7.63
CA TYR A 163 3.27 -12.45 6.28
C TYR A 163 2.93 -11.01 5.91
N SER A 164 3.95 -10.21 5.67
CA SER A 164 3.83 -8.84 5.22
C SER A 164 3.91 -8.77 3.69
N LEU A 165 2.85 -8.25 3.06
CA LEU A 165 2.68 -8.15 1.62
C LEU A 165 2.76 -6.69 1.19
N LEU A 166 3.88 -6.28 0.57
CA LEU A 166 3.98 -4.97 -0.07
C LEU A 166 3.35 -5.02 -1.46
N VAL A 167 2.42 -4.12 -1.73
CA VAL A 167 1.74 -3.99 -3.02
C VAL A 167 2.03 -2.63 -3.66
N ALA A 168 2.76 -2.63 -4.77
CA ALA A 168 3.14 -1.38 -5.43
C ALA A 168 3.41 -1.59 -6.93
N ASP A 169 2.88 -0.69 -7.77
CA ASP A 169 3.22 -0.67 -9.18
C ASP A 169 4.65 -0.14 -9.42
N GLN A 170 5.22 -0.44 -10.60
CA GLN A 170 6.59 -0.08 -10.97
C GLN A 170 6.90 1.42 -10.83
N HIS A 171 5.91 2.30 -10.95
CA HIS A 171 6.10 3.75 -10.87
C HIS A 171 6.35 4.26 -9.44
N LYS A 172 6.33 3.36 -8.44
CA LYS A 172 6.73 3.70 -7.07
C LYS A 172 8.24 3.75 -6.87
N TRP A 173 9.00 3.09 -7.75
CA TRP A 173 10.46 3.14 -7.71
C TRP A 173 11.00 4.53 -8.06
N GLY A 174 11.99 4.98 -7.28
CA GLY A 174 12.62 6.29 -7.43
C GLY A 174 11.75 7.48 -7.03
N ARG A 175 10.51 7.25 -6.55
CA ARG A 175 9.70 8.33 -5.99
C ARG A 175 10.25 8.74 -4.62
N LYS A 176 10.65 10.00 -4.54
CA LYS A 176 11.14 10.59 -3.29
C LYS A 176 9.96 10.83 -2.34
N ALA A 177 10.05 10.25 -1.16
CA ALA A 177 9.14 10.49 -0.05
C ALA A 177 9.96 10.57 1.25
N MET A 178 9.55 11.40 2.19
CA MET A 178 10.43 11.76 3.31
C MET A 178 10.37 10.81 4.50
N ALA A 179 9.28 10.08 4.67
CA ALA A 179 9.05 9.23 5.82
C ALA A 179 9.47 7.79 5.51
N ARG A 180 10.45 7.28 6.25
CA ARG A 180 10.86 5.87 6.12
C ARG A 180 9.85 4.96 6.78
N VAL A 181 9.41 3.94 6.04
CA VAL A 181 8.57 2.85 6.54
C VAL A 181 9.46 1.75 7.10
N GLN A 182 10.06 0.94 6.25
CA GLN A 182 10.91 -0.21 6.62
C GLN A 182 11.93 -0.48 5.50
N PRO A 183 13.06 -1.12 5.81
CA PRO A 183 13.93 -1.70 4.78
C PRO A 183 13.21 -2.86 4.08
N PHE A 184 13.62 -3.21 2.87
CA PHE A 184 13.03 -4.35 2.13
C PHE A 184 13.15 -5.68 2.87
N SER A 185 14.20 -5.89 3.64
CA SER A 185 14.39 -7.11 4.45
C SER A 185 13.34 -7.34 5.54
N SER A 186 12.47 -6.37 5.78
CA SER A 186 11.38 -6.47 6.78
C SER A 186 10.07 -6.98 6.19
N ILE A 187 9.97 -7.16 4.86
CA ILE A 187 8.76 -7.67 4.20
C ILE A 187 9.01 -9.06 3.63
N ASP A 188 7.96 -9.88 3.59
CA ASP A 188 8.04 -11.25 3.09
C ASP A 188 7.78 -11.32 1.59
N TRP A 189 6.78 -10.58 1.10
CA TRP A 189 6.35 -10.63 -0.29
C TRP A 189 6.23 -9.25 -0.90
N PHE A 190 6.65 -9.15 -2.16
CA PHE A 190 6.44 -7.97 -2.99
C PHE A 190 5.65 -8.33 -4.25
N PHE A 191 4.51 -7.67 -4.43
CA PHE A 191 3.65 -7.79 -5.61
C PHE A 191 3.77 -6.54 -6.46
N SER A 192 4.15 -6.70 -7.73
CA SER A 192 4.28 -5.59 -8.68
C SER A 192 3.93 -6.03 -10.10
N ASP A 193 3.58 -5.07 -10.95
CA ASP A 193 3.34 -5.29 -12.38
C ASP A 193 4.63 -5.51 -13.17
N ALA A 194 5.71 -4.82 -12.80
CA ALA A 194 7.01 -4.99 -13.45
C ALA A 194 8.17 -4.63 -12.51
N LEU A 195 9.34 -5.22 -12.78
CA LEU A 195 10.61 -4.92 -12.13
C LEU A 195 11.74 -4.98 -13.14
N THR A 196 12.77 -4.16 -12.94
CA THR A 196 14.05 -4.30 -13.63
C THR A 196 14.84 -5.48 -13.04
N GLU A 197 15.87 -5.91 -13.76
CA GLU A 197 16.76 -6.97 -13.26
C GLU A 197 17.47 -6.55 -11.97
N SER A 198 17.95 -5.31 -11.88
CA SER A 198 18.60 -4.76 -10.68
C SER A 198 17.66 -4.74 -9.47
N GLN A 199 16.40 -4.32 -9.66
CA GLN A 199 15.39 -4.33 -8.60
C GLN A 199 15.07 -5.75 -8.13
N THR A 200 14.97 -6.70 -9.06
CA THR A 200 14.74 -8.11 -8.74
C THR A 200 15.91 -8.68 -7.92
N GLN A 201 17.15 -8.41 -8.33
CA GLN A 201 18.35 -8.83 -7.60
C GLN A 201 18.40 -8.22 -6.19
N LEU A 202 18.12 -6.92 -6.08
CA LEU A 202 18.08 -6.21 -4.80
C LEU A 202 17.07 -6.87 -3.84
N LEU A 203 15.82 -7.02 -4.25
CA LEU A 203 14.76 -7.59 -3.42
C LEU A 203 15.09 -9.03 -3.01
N THR A 204 15.58 -9.84 -3.95
CA THR A 204 15.99 -11.24 -3.68
C THR A 204 17.13 -11.29 -2.68
N SER A 205 18.12 -10.40 -2.77
CA SER A 205 19.24 -10.34 -1.82
C SER A 205 18.81 -10.00 -0.40
N HIS A 206 17.65 -9.32 -0.25
CA HIS A 206 17.00 -9.01 1.04
C HIS A 206 16.03 -10.11 1.52
N GLY A 207 15.92 -11.23 0.79
CA GLY A 207 15.06 -12.35 1.15
C GLY A 207 13.59 -12.16 0.79
N VAL A 208 13.25 -11.14 0.00
CA VAL A 208 11.87 -10.85 -0.41
C VAL A 208 11.41 -11.82 -1.50
N HIS A 209 10.28 -12.47 -1.31
CA HIS A 209 9.60 -13.22 -2.35
C HIS A 209 8.89 -12.29 -3.33
N ILE A 210 9.17 -12.42 -4.62
CA ILE A 210 8.62 -11.54 -5.65
C ILE A 210 7.50 -12.25 -6.40
N LYS A 211 6.40 -11.54 -6.61
CA LYS A 211 5.29 -11.96 -7.46
C LYS A 211 5.02 -10.89 -8.52
N LEU A 212 5.42 -11.17 -9.76
CA LEU A 212 5.05 -10.33 -10.91
C LEU A 212 3.61 -10.63 -11.31
N CYS A 213 2.86 -9.55 -11.55
CA CYS A 213 1.42 -9.53 -11.79
C CYS A 213 1.15 -8.91 -13.17
N SER A 214 0.79 -9.75 -14.11
CA SER A 214 0.42 -9.36 -15.48
C SER A 214 -0.95 -9.91 -15.83
#